data_6693e0c8573783d60cf4f3aea7cd9857
#
_entry.id   6693e0c8573783d60cf4f3aea7cd9857
#
_cell.length_a   1.000
_cell.length_b   1.000
_cell.length_c   1.000
_cell.angle_alpha   90.00
_cell.angle_beta   90.00
_cell.angle_gamma   90.00
#
_symmetry.space_group_name_H-M   'P 1'
#
loop_
_entity.id
_entity.type
_entity.pdbx_description
1 polymer ?
#
loop_
_entity_poly.entity_id
_entity_poly.type
_entity_poly.pdbx_seq_one_letter_code
_entity_poly.pdbx_strand_id
1 'polypeptide(L)'
;MVKTRKNRKLWSEEKPGFHQRTVMLKKCGKKCFLGTKKSFPICKKNTCKVSPAGVLAAYKRARQYSSKGKKYSRVANKARKMLDRMKK
;
A
#
# COMPACT_ATOMS: atom_id res chain seq x y z
N MET A 1 -19.69 12.51 -17.09
CA MET A 1 -19.04 12.36 -17.01
C MET A 1 -18.05 12.27 -16.74
N VAL A 2 -17.62 12.06 -16.50
CA VAL A 2 -16.68 12.12 -16.12
C VAL A 2 -15.76 11.54 -16.37
N LYS A 3 -15.33 11.29 -16.78
CA LYS A 3 -14.44 10.85 -17.06
C LYS A 3 -13.28 11.19 -16.84
N THR A 4 -12.92 11.86 -16.46
CA THR A 4 -11.74 12.43 -16.10
C THR A 4 -10.79 11.57 -15.40
N ARG A 5 -11.23 10.65 -14.67
CA ARG A 5 -10.32 9.84 -14.02
C ARG A 5 -10.04 8.64 -14.72
N LYS A 6 -10.32 8.50 -15.92
CA LYS A 6 -10.12 7.29 -16.61
C LYS A 6 -8.68 6.87 -16.72
N ASN A 7 -7.75 7.77 -16.59
CA ASN A 7 -6.35 7.41 -16.65
C ASN A 7 -5.82 6.89 -15.33
N ARG A 8 -6.59 7.01 -14.30
CA ARG A 8 -6.17 6.57 -12.98
C ARG A 8 -6.66 5.16 -12.72
N LYS A 9 -5.75 4.26 -12.49
CA LYS A 9 -6.13 2.91 -12.19
C LYS A 9 -6.51 2.75 -10.74
N LEU A 10 -7.43 1.84 -10.49
CA LEU A 10 -7.83 1.55 -9.13
C LEU A 10 -6.78 0.67 -8.47
N TRP A 11 -6.63 0.83 -7.17
CA TRP A 11 -5.68 0.02 -6.44
C TRP A 11 -5.99 -1.47 -6.56
N SER A 12 -7.27 -1.81 -6.66
CA SER A 12 -7.66 -3.21 -6.83
C SER A 12 -7.07 -3.81 -8.10
N GLU A 13 -6.75 -2.98 -9.09
CA GLU A 13 -6.14 -3.44 -10.31
C GLU A 13 -4.61 -3.44 -10.25
N GLU A 14 -4.05 -2.56 -9.43
CA GLU A 14 -2.60 -2.41 -9.34
C GLU A 14 -1.97 -3.20 -8.21
N LYS A 15 -2.76 -3.61 -7.24
CA LYS A 15 -2.19 -4.31 -6.10
C LYS A 15 -1.63 -5.66 -6.50
N PRO A 16 -0.53 -6.06 -5.89
CA PRO A 16 0.07 -7.36 -6.20
C PRO A 16 -0.75 -8.49 -5.60
N GLY A 17 -0.84 -9.59 -6.34
CA GLY A 17 -1.47 -10.79 -5.82
C GLY A 17 -0.52 -11.50 -4.88
N PHE A 18 -0.97 -12.61 -4.32
CA PHE A 18 -0.17 -13.34 -3.35
C PHE A 18 1.21 -13.73 -3.90
N HIS A 19 1.21 -14.33 -5.09
CA HIS A 19 2.45 -14.75 -5.70
C HIS A 19 3.36 -13.57 -6.02
N GLN A 20 2.78 -12.51 -6.52
CA GLN A 20 3.55 -11.33 -6.88
C GLN A 20 4.17 -10.67 -5.65
N ARG A 21 3.49 -10.72 -4.51
CA ARG A 21 4.05 -10.17 -3.28
C ARG A 21 5.33 -10.90 -2.89
N THR A 22 5.34 -12.21 -3.07
CA THR A 22 6.53 -12.99 -2.73
C THR A 22 7.70 -12.57 -3.59
N VAL A 23 7.48 -12.42 -4.89
CA VAL A 23 8.54 -12.00 -5.79
C VAL A 23 9.00 -10.59 -5.47
N MET A 24 8.06 -9.71 -5.20
CA MET A 24 8.38 -8.31 -4.90
C MET A 24 9.16 -8.17 -3.62
N LEU A 25 8.84 -8.99 -2.62
CA LEU A 25 9.58 -8.93 -1.37
C LEU A 25 11.04 -9.28 -1.58
N LYS A 26 11.32 -10.22 -2.48
CA LYS A 26 12.69 -10.58 -2.78
C LYS A 26 13.41 -9.50 -3.57
N LYS A 27 12.72 -8.88 -4.50
CA LYS A 27 13.34 -7.87 -5.35
C LYS A 27 13.38 -6.47 -4.75
N CYS A 28 12.30 -6.09 -4.11
CA CYS A 28 12.17 -4.72 -3.62
C CYS A 28 12.39 -4.58 -2.13
N GLY A 29 12.29 -5.68 -1.41
CA GLY A 29 12.48 -5.64 0.02
C GLY A 29 11.28 -5.08 0.75
N LYS A 30 11.48 -4.74 2.00
CA LYS A 30 10.40 -4.31 2.85
C LYS A 30 9.82 -2.96 2.50
N LYS A 31 10.49 -2.20 1.70
CA LYS A 31 9.99 -0.86 1.39
C LYS A 31 8.65 -0.86 0.68
N CYS A 32 8.28 -1.97 0.07
CA CYS A 32 6.99 -2.09 -0.60
C CYS A 32 5.90 -2.67 0.28
N PHE A 33 6.22 -2.92 1.55
CA PHE A 33 5.25 -3.49 2.49
C PHE A 33 5.34 -2.76 3.81
N LEU A 34 4.22 -2.26 4.29
CA LEU A 34 4.21 -1.55 5.57
C LEU A 34 4.01 -2.48 6.76
N GLY A 35 3.47 -3.66 6.52
CA GLY A 35 3.28 -4.63 7.57
C GLY A 35 4.41 -5.65 7.59
N THR A 36 4.25 -6.66 8.42
CA THR A 36 5.22 -7.73 8.49
C THR A 36 4.99 -8.70 7.35
N LYS A 37 6.05 -9.39 6.97
CA LYS A 37 6.01 -10.33 5.87
C LYS A 37 5.49 -9.63 4.63
N LYS A 38 4.45 -10.14 4.01
CA LYS A 38 3.93 -9.57 2.77
C LYS A 38 2.65 -8.78 3.00
N SER A 39 2.46 -8.27 4.21
CA SER A 39 1.25 -7.54 4.55
C SER A 39 1.30 -6.09 4.12
N PHE A 40 0.14 -5.56 3.79
CA PHE A 40 -0.01 -4.15 3.45
C PHE A 40 0.92 -3.70 2.32
N PRO A 41 0.77 -4.31 1.15
CA PRO A 41 1.59 -3.90 0.00
C PRO A 41 1.24 -2.49 -0.44
N ILE A 42 2.25 -1.70 -0.78
CA ILE A 42 2.04 -0.32 -1.21
C ILE A 42 2.66 -0.02 -2.56
N CYS A 43 3.33 -0.99 -3.16
CA CYS A 43 3.91 -0.80 -4.49
C CYS A 43 3.02 -1.45 -5.54
N LYS A 44 3.04 -0.89 -6.74
CA LYS A 44 2.29 -1.48 -7.83
C LYS A 44 2.84 -2.85 -8.14
N LYS A 45 1.98 -3.75 -8.56
CA LYS A 45 2.42 -5.10 -8.88
C LYS A 45 3.52 -5.07 -9.92
N ASN A 46 4.47 -5.97 -9.75
CA ASN A 46 5.62 -6.10 -10.66
C ASN A 46 6.52 -4.87 -10.72
N THR A 47 6.44 -3.99 -9.74
CA THR A 47 7.33 -2.84 -9.67
C THR A 47 7.76 -2.62 -8.22
N CYS A 48 8.79 -1.80 -8.06
CA CYS A 48 9.21 -1.40 -6.72
C CYS A 48 8.80 0.04 -6.44
N LYS A 49 7.88 0.57 -7.26
CA LYS A 49 7.42 1.94 -7.09
C LYS A 49 6.22 2.01 -6.15
N VAL A 50 6.30 2.89 -5.18
CA VAL A 50 5.22 3.09 -4.24
C VAL A 50 4.06 3.78 -4.94
N SER A 51 2.86 3.27 -4.72
CA SER A 51 1.65 3.84 -5.29
C SER A 51 0.90 4.61 -4.22
N PRO A 52 0.52 5.88 -4.49
CA PRO A 52 -0.28 6.62 -3.51
C PRO A 52 -1.58 5.90 -3.18
N ALA A 53 -2.19 5.27 -4.17
CA ALA A 53 -3.42 4.51 -3.93
C ALA A 53 -3.15 3.33 -3.01
N GLY A 54 -1.98 2.70 -3.15
CA GLY A 54 -1.61 1.59 -2.27
C GLY A 54 -1.38 2.04 -0.85
N VAL A 55 -0.73 3.19 -0.67
CA VAL A 55 -0.50 3.73 0.66
C VAL A 55 -1.83 4.08 1.32
N LEU A 56 -2.73 4.70 0.58
CA LEU A 56 -4.04 5.06 1.12
C LEU A 56 -4.83 3.81 1.50
N ALA A 57 -4.79 2.78 0.67
CA ALA A 57 -5.48 1.54 0.97
C ALA A 57 -4.93 0.89 2.22
N ALA A 58 -3.60 0.90 2.38
CA ALA A 58 -2.98 0.35 3.57
C ALA A 58 -3.38 1.13 4.81
N TYR A 59 -3.44 2.45 4.68
CA TYR A 59 -3.83 3.31 5.79
C TYR A 59 -5.26 2.99 6.26
N LYS A 60 -6.18 2.92 5.31
CA LYS A 60 -7.57 2.63 5.65
C LYS A 60 -7.72 1.25 6.29
N ARG A 61 -7.05 0.26 5.71
CA ARG A 61 -7.15 -1.09 6.23
C ARG A 61 -6.55 -1.17 7.63
N ALA A 62 -5.40 -0.55 7.82
CA ALA A 62 -4.73 -0.59 9.12
C ALA A 62 -5.58 0.09 10.19
N ARG A 63 -6.26 1.17 9.82
CA ARG A 63 -7.12 1.85 10.78
C ARG A 63 -8.30 0.99 11.18
N GLN A 64 -8.84 0.22 10.23
CA GLN A 64 -9.95 -0.66 10.54
C GLN A 64 -9.57 -1.71 11.58
N TYR A 65 -8.31 -2.13 11.55
CA TYR A 65 -7.86 -3.16 12.47
C TYR A 65 -7.05 -2.64 13.64
N SER A 66 -6.97 -1.32 13.81
CA SER A 66 -6.09 -0.77 14.84
C SER A 66 -6.46 -1.21 16.25
N SER A 67 -7.73 -1.50 16.50
CA SER A 67 -8.14 -1.97 17.81
C SER A 67 -7.71 -3.41 18.07
N LYS A 68 -7.28 -4.11 17.05
CA LYS A 68 -6.89 -5.50 17.18
C LYS A 68 -5.43 -5.71 17.50
N GLY A 69 -4.63 -4.68 17.45
CA GLY A 69 -3.22 -4.84 17.75
C GLY A 69 -2.42 -3.60 17.43
N LYS A 70 -1.33 -3.42 18.17
CA LYS A 70 -0.47 -2.26 17.95
C LYS A 70 0.22 -2.26 16.61
N LYS A 71 0.44 -3.43 16.03
CA LYS A 71 1.10 -3.49 14.74
C LYS A 71 0.29 -2.77 13.67
N TYR A 72 -1.04 -2.80 13.79
CA TYR A 72 -1.88 -2.11 12.83
C TYR A 72 -1.80 -0.60 13.01
N SER A 73 -1.70 -0.15 14.25
CA SER A 73 -1.52 1.27 14.50
C SER A 73 -0.21 1.77 13.91
N ARG A 74 0.84 0.96 14.00
CA ARG A 74 2.12 1.34 13.44
C ARG A 74 2.05 1.45 11.92
N VAL A 75 1.35 0.51 11.29
CA VAL A 75 1.19 0.56 9.85
C VAL A 75 0.43 1.82 9.45
N ALA A 76 -0.64 2.13 10.19
CA ALA A 76 -1.44 3.32 9.89
C ALA A 76 -0.60 4.58 10.03
N ASN A 77 0.25 4.65 11.07
CA ASN A 77 1.09 5.82 11.26
C ASN A 77 2.11 5.97 10.15
N LYS A 78 2.71 4.87 9.72
CA LYS A 78 3.66 4.91 8.62
C LYS A 78 2.98 5.36 7.33
N ALA A 79 1.80 4.82 7.06
CA ALA A 79 1.07 5.18 5.85
C ALA A 79 0.68 6.66 5.88
N ARG A 80 0.27 7.15 7.03
CA ARG A 80 -0.10 8.55 7.16
C ARG A 80 1.07 9.48 6.85
N LYS A 81 2.24 9.13 7.38
CA LYS A 81 3.41 9.94 7.11
C LYS A 81 3.77 9.95 5.64
N MET A 82 3.62 8.81 4.99
CA MET A 82 3.90 8.74 3.57
C MET A 82 2.91 9.56 2.77
N LEU A 83 1.64 9.50 3.16
CA LEU A 83 0.63 10.28 2.47
C LEU A 83 0.88 11.78 2.61
N ASP A 84 1.33 12.20 3.80
CA ASP A 84 1.65 13.61 4.02
C ASP A 84 2.77 14.06 3.10
N ARG A 85 3.78 13.22 2.91
CA ARG A 85 4.86 13.57 2.02
C ARG A 85 4.40 13.63 0.57
N MET A 86 3.50 12.75 0.20
CA MET A 86 3.03 12.69 -1.16
C MET A 86 2.14 13.85 -1.55
N LYS A 87 1.56 14.50 -0.57
CA LYS A 87 0.70 15.63 -0.86
C LYS A 87 1.46 16.82 -1.40
N LYS A 88 2.70 16.86 -1.15
CA LYS A 88 3.51 17.95 -1.69
C LYS A 88 3.81 17.71 -3.15
#